data_d907be8c515b07fe4ec71b99d3c1e3f1
#
_entry.id   d907be8c515b07fe4ec71b99d3c1e3f1
#
_cell.length_a   1.000
_cell.length_b   1.000
_cell.length_c   1.000
_cell.angle_alpha   90.00
_cell.angle_beta   90.00
_cell.angle_gamma   90.00
#
_symmetry.space_group_name_H-M   'P 1'
#
loop_
_entity.id
_entity.type
_entity.pdbx_description
1 polymer ?
#
loop_
_entity_poly.entity_id
_entity_poly.type
_entity_poly.pdbx_seq_one_letter_code
_entity_poly.pdbx_strand_id
1 'polypeptide(L)'
;MGARRRVALALIPLALLWLGVLWAAFGGRAPTSVTSASKPVATALQVIVAGGEAVPGSGVLDHFDIGGQAVPAPSNRRGDVVFFATLLRSAADEGLFVATDKGVAKLAAVGDAAPSGERIAGFGERPGASLNSAGSVAFMATLTGGKSTSGVFLAQNGKIVPVALSGSVAPQVAGGTLADFEAPILNDAGDVAFLASIRRARETQEAIYVYRHKELKKIIGSGDAVPGGGAFASFGNPVINNNGDVAFAALIEQGPILAGIFVAAGREPRLLLSAGAPAPAGGVFTRFSERLDFNDAGTVALNSGIRQSATVGAITVIENEVTRVVATVGDVAPGGGTFSAFAAWPVLSQTGAVAFIAAVDGGPNSMGLFLFEGEGLRRIAAVGEVLPDGSRLTALPLYPTLAISQ
;
A
#
# COMPACT_ATOMS: atom_id res chain seq x y z
N MET A 1 -15.80 -14.55 29.27
CA MET A 1 -14.74 -14.63 28.25
C MET A 1 -15.16 -13.67 27.17
N GLY A 2 -14.55 -12.46 27.14
CA GLY A 2 -14.90 -11.40 26.19
C GLY A 2 -14.19 -11.63 24.88
N ALA A 3 -14.94 -11.84 23.81
CA ALA A 3 -14.40 -11.88 22.46
C ALA A 3 -13.76 -10.51 22.13
N ARG A 4 -12.46 -10.47 21.90
CA ARG A 4 -11.75 -9.27 21.44
C ARG A 4 -12.12 -9.04 19.98
N ARG A 5 -13.01 -8.09 19.71
CA ARG A 5 -13.34 -7.67 18.35
C ARG A 5 -12.17 -6.88 17.76
N ARG A 6 -11.62 -7.33 16.64
CA ARG A 6 -10.63 -6.60 15.84
C ARG A 6 -11.34 -5.99 14.64
N VAL A 7 -11.00 -4.75 14.30
CA VAL A 7 -11.72 -3.90 13.33
C VAL A 7 -10.78 -3.53 12.20
N ALA A 8 -11.23 -3.67 10.97
CA ALA A 8 -10.57 -3.08 9.80
C ALA A 8 -11.07 -1.64 9.62
N LEU A 9 -10.15 -0.67 9.54
CA LEU A 9 -10.47 0.74 9.35
C LEU A 9 -10.31 1.12 7.88
N ALA A 10 -11.37 1.63 7.27
CA ALA A 10 -11.33 2.28 5.97
C ALA A 10 -11.77 3.74 6.08
N LEU A 11 -11.09 4.64 5.37
CA LEU A 11 -11.39 6.07 5.32
C LEU A 11 -12.17 6.40 4.04
N ILE A 12 -13.35 7.01 4.17
CA ILE A 12 -14.21 7.42 3.04
C ILE A 12 -13.98 8.92 2.72
N PRO A 13 -13.88 9.32 1.45
CA PRO A 13 -13.59 10.71 1.07
C PRO A 13 -14.80 11.63 1.10
N LEU A 14 -14.52 12.89 1.37
CA LEU A 14 -15.47 14.00 1.29
C LEU A 14 -15.70 14.45 -0.16
N ALA A 15 -16.97 14.70 -0.50
CA ALA A 15 -17.38 15.28 -1.77
C ALA A 15 -16.91 16.74 -1.92
N LEU A 16 -16.31 17.07 -3.06
CA LEU A 16 -15.94 18.42 -3.48
C LEU A 16 -17.17 19.19 -3.99
N LEU A 17 -17.47 20.31 -3.36
CA LEU A 17 -18.41 21.34 -3.88
C LEU A 17 -17.62 22.35 -4.72
N TRP A 18 -17.94 22.44 -6.00
CA TRP A 18 -17.50 23.51 -6.91
C TRP A 18 -18.24 24.81 -6.62
N LEU A 19 -17.53 25.90 -6.37
CA LEU A 19 -18.05 27.27 -6.41
C LEU A 19 -17.29 28.05 -7.47
N GLY A 20 -18.02 28.41 -8.53
CA GLY A 20 -17.55 29.25 -9.61
C GLY A 20 -17.34 30.70 -9.14
N VAL A 21 -16.24 31.31 -9.57
CA VAL A 21 -15.94 32.73 -9.32
C VAL A 21 -16.40 33.54 -10.53
N LEU A 22 -17.40 34.44 -10.29
CA LEU A 22 -17.73 35.55 -11.19
C LEU A 22 -16.93 36.79 -10.76
N TRP A 23 -16.20 37.36 -11.69
CA TRP A 23 -15.54 38.67 -11.54
C TRP A 23 -16.55 39.80 -11.81
N ALA A 24 -16.66 40.70 -10.86
CA ALA A 24 -17.17 42.06 -11.13
C ALA A 24 -16.34 43.08 -10.33
N ALA A 25 -15.78 44.03 -11.03
CA ALA A 25 -15.01 45.14 -10.49
C ALA A 25 -15.90 46.23 -9.87
N PHE A 26 -15.40 46.92 -8.85
CA PHE A 26 -15.46 48.33 -8.45
C PHE A 26 -15.67 48.52 -6.94
N GLY A 27 -14.82 49.39 -6.35
CA GLY A 27 -15.10 50.16 -5.14
C GLY A 27 -14.36 49.71 -3.87
N GLY A 28 -13.29 50.42 -3.52
CA GLY A 28 -12.49 50.18 -2.33
C GLY A 28 -13.20 50.35 -1.00
N ARG A 29 -12.92 49.41 -0.11
CA ARG A 29 -12.94 49.54 1.35
C ARG A 29 -11.98 48.53 1.96
N ALA A 30 -11.25 48.94 2.98
CA ALA A 30 -10.25 48.17 3.68
C ALA A 30 -10.75 46.79 4.15
N PRO A 31 -9.93 45.73 4.13
CA PRO A 31 -10.35 44.40 4.52
C PRO A 31 -10.46 44.31 6.05
N THR A 32 -11.66 44.12 6.55
CA THR A 32 -11.89 43.50 7.85
C THR A 32 -11.49 42.03 7.74
N SER A 33 -10.49 41.61 8.50
CA SER A 33 -10.09 40.22 8.64
C SER A 33 -11.26 39.38 9.15
N VAL A 34 -11.94 38.69 8.25
CA VAL A 34 -12.85 37.60 8.61
C VAL A 34 -11.98 36.35 8.72
N THR A 35 -11.56 36.05 9.93
CA THR A 35 -11.04 34.72 10.28
C THR A 35 -12.23 33.75 10.16
N SER A 36 -12.41 33.16 8.99
CA SER A 36 -13.29 32.02 8.83
C SER A 36 -12.63 30.83 9.53
N ALA A 37 -12.99 30.62 10.79
CA ALA A 37 -12.74 29.37 11.44
C ALA A 37 -13.46 28.28 10.64
N SER A 38 -12.73 27.54 9.81
CA SER A 38 -13.23 26.31 9.21
C SER A 38 -13.65 25.40 10.36
N LYS A 39 -14.96 25.13 10.46
CA LYS A 39 -15.49 24.11 11.36
C LYS A 39 -14.67 22.84 11.13
N PRO A 40 -14.09 22.22 12.15
CA PRO A 40 -13.43 20.93 11.98
C PRO A 40 -14.49 19.97 11.42
N VAL A 41 -14.27 19.47 10.22
CA VAL A 41 -15.06 18.36 9.70
C VAL A 41 -14.72 17.19 10.62
N ALA A 42 -15.67 16.84 11.49
CA ALA A 42 -15.55 15.66 12.32
C ALA A 42 -15.49 14.46 11.37
N THR A 43 -14.31 13.88 11.23
CA THR A 43 -14.11 12.63 10.51
C THR A 43 -14.73 11.54 11.40
N ALA A 44 -15.96 11.14 11.10
CA ALA A 44 -16.60 10.06 11.82
C ALA A 44 -15.90 8.76 11.39
N LEU A 45 -15.29 8.06 12.32
CA LEU A 45 -14.80 6.70 12.10
C LEU A 45 -16.03 5.79 11.87
N GLN A 46 -15.96 4.94 10.87
CA GLN A 46 -16.99 3.94 10.58
C GLN A 46 -16.38 2.54 10.59
N VAL A 47 -17.03 1.60 11.26
CA VAL A 47 -16.72 0.18 11.17
C VAL A 47 -17.36 -0.35 9.89
N ILE A 48 -16.54 -0.84 8.96
CA ILE A 48 -17.00 -1.42 7.68
C ILE A 48 -17.35 -2.88 7.85
N VAL A 49 -16.48 -3.63 8.58
CA VAL A 49 -16.62 -5.07 8.81
C VAL A 49 -16.12 -5.39 10.21
N ALA A 50 -16.78 -6.32 10.90
CA ALA A 50 -16.39 -6.76 12.23
C ALA A 50 -16.30 -8.30 12.31
N GLY A 51 -15.43 -8.80 13.21
CA GLY A 51 -15.42 -10.22 13.59
C GLY A 51 -16.77 -10.63 14.18
N GLY A 52 -17.22 -11.83 13.87
CA GLY A 52 -18.54 -12.34 14.24
C GLY A 52 -19.63 -12.10 13.20
N GLU A 53 -19.35 -11.38 12.10
CA GLU A 53 -20.30 -11.20 11.01
C GLU A 53 -20.40 -12.47 10.15
N ALA A 54 -21.63 -12.85 9.79
CA ALA A 54 -21.90 -13.99 8.92
C ALA A 54 -21.74 -13.57 7.45
N VAL A 55 -20.96 -14.35 6.68
CA VAL A 55 -20.85 -14.20 5.22
C VAL A 55 -21.65 -15.31 4.56
N PRO A 56 -22.69 -15.00 3.75
CA PRO A 56 -23.53 -15.99 3.11
C PRO A 56 -22.70 -17.03 2.34
N GLY A 57 -22.91 -18.32 2.63
CA GLY A 57 -22.22 -19.43 1.97
C GLY A 57 -20.74 -19.60 2.35
N SER A 58 -20.21 -18.83 3.30
CA SER A 58 -18.78 -18.86 3.64
C SER A 58 -18.49 -19.05 5.14
N GLY A 59 -19.49 -18.92 6.01
CA GLY A 59 -19.30 -19.05 7.48
C GLY A 59 -19.34 -17.71 8.18
N VAL A 60 -18.54 -17.55 9.24
CA VAL A 60 -18.50 -16.37 10.10
C VAL A 60 -17.08 -15.84 10.13
N LEU A 61 -16.91 -14.53 9.90
CA LEU A 61 -15.61 -13.86 10.00
C LEU A 61 -15.07 -13.95 11.43
N ASP A 62 -13.82 -14.32 11.60
CA ASP A 62 -13.18 -14.44 12.93
C ASP A 62 -12.13 -13.34 13.12
N HIS A 63 -10.98 -13.46 12.46
CA HIS A 63 -9.87 -12.52 12.51
C HIS A 63 -9.55 -11.95 11.13
N PHE A 64 -9.00 -10.72 11.10
CA PHE A 64 -8.58 -10.02 9.87
C PHE A 64 -7.06 -10.06 9.67
N ASP A 65 -6.38 -10.97 10.36
CA ASP A 65 -4.98 -11.29 10.18
C ASP A 65 -4.84 -12.71 9.63
N ILE A 66 -3.86 -12.95 8.80
CA ILE A 66 -3.50 -14.27 8.31
C ILE A 66 -2.16 -14.65 8.92
N GLY A 67 -2.07 -15.83 9.52
CA GLY A 67 -0.85 -16.27 10.20
C GLY A 67 -0.39 -15.36 11.35
N GLY A 68 -1.32 -14.58 11.95
CA GLY A 68 -1.02 -13.63 13.02
C GLY A 68 -0.43 -12.30 12.54
N GLN A 69 -0.39 -12.07 11.23
CA GLN A 69 0.06 -10.81 10.64
C GLN A 69 -1.11 -9.98 10.12
N ALA A 70 -1.09 -8.68 10.42
CA ALA A 70 -2.04 -7.75 9.85
C ALA A 70 -1.83 -7.64 8.32
N VAL A 71 -2.92 -7.73 7.57
CA VAL A 71 -2.89 -7.73 6.11
C VAL A 71 -3.50 -6.43 5.58
N PRO A 72 -2.95 -5.83 4.50
CA PRO A 72 -3.55 -4.66 3.86
C PRO A 72 -5.01 -4.89 3.45
N ALA A 73 -5.86 -3.90 3.73
CA ALA A 73 -7.27 -3.87 3.33
C ALA A 73 -7.50 -2.68 2.39
N PRO A 74 -7.10 -2.77 1.11
CA PRO A 74 -7.25 -1.68 0.16
C PRO A 74 -8.71 -1.31 -0.06
N SER A 75 -8.95 -0.01 -0.22
CA SER A 75 -10.26 0.54 -0.54
C SER A 75 -10.23 1.29 -1.88
N ASN A 76 -11.39 1.46 -2.52
CA ASN A 76 -11.54 2.25 -3.73
C ASN A 76 -12.44 3.47 -3.52
N ARG A 77 -12.61 4.29 -4.57
CA ARG A 77 -13.44 5.51 -4.54
C ARG A 77 -14.92 5.26 -4.24
N ARG A 78 -15.41 4.05 -4.42
CA ARG A 78 -16.80 3.68 -4.10
C ARG A 78 -16.98 3.30 -2.64
N GLY A 79 -15.88 3.23 -1.87
CA GLY A 79 -15.87 2.73 -0.50
C GLY A 79 -15.88 1.20 -0.40
N ASP A 80 -15.69 0.47 -1.51
CA ASP A 80 -15.48 -0.97 -1.45
C ASP A 80 -14.13 -1.25 -0.75
N VAL A 81 -14.07 -2.28 0.06
CA VAL A 81 -12.87 -2.70 0.79
C VAL A 81 -12.61 -4.17 0.53
N VAL A 82 -11.40 -4.52 0.14
CA VAL A 82 -10.95 -5.91 0.03
C VAL A 82 -10.14 -6.26 1.29
N PHE A 83 -10.40 -7.44 1.85
CA PHE A 83 -9.74 -7.87 3.07
C PHE A 83 -9.62 -9.39 3.12
N PHE A 84 -8.63 -9.86 3.87
CA PHE A 84 -8.49 -11.26 4.23
C PHE A 84 -9.11 -11.50 5.61
N ALA A 85 -9.66 -12.68 5.80
CA ALA A 85 -10.15 -13.09 7.11
C ALA A 85 -10.05 -14.59 7.30
N THR A 86 -9.82 -15.01 8.54
CA THR A 86 -10.06 -16.38 8.99
C THR A 86 -11.55 -16.59 9.21
N LEU A 87 -11.99 -17.82 9.11
CA LEU A 87 -13.41 -18.21 9.15
C LEU A 87 -13.72 -19.20 10.24
N LEU A 88 -14.85 -19.02 10.90
CA LEU A 88 -15.48 -20.01 11.76
C LEU A 88 -16.72 -20.63 11.09
N ARG A 89 -17.04 -21.87 11.45
CA ARG A 89 -18.20 -22.59 10.91
C ARG A 89 -18.22 -22.66 9.39
N SER A 90 -17.06 -22.83 8.80
CA SER A 90 -16.79 -22.88 7.37
C SER A 90 -16.00 -24.13 7.03
N ALA A 91 -16.09 -24.60 5.78
CA ALA A 91 -15.20 -25.63 5.25
C ALA A 91 -13.80 -25.09 4.92
N ALA A 92 -13.67 -23.77 4.79
CA ALA A 92 -12.41 -23.07 4.56
C ALA A 92 -11.97 -22.36 5.85
N ASP A 93 -10.69 -22.40 6.16
CA ASP A 93 -10.14 -21.73 7.36
C ASP A 93 -9.90 -20.25 7.13
N GLU A 94 -9.64 -19.85 5.88
CA GLU A 94 -9.38 -18.47 5.52
C GLU A 94 -9.86 -18.12 4.09
N GLY A 95 -10.09 -16.84 3.84
CA GLY A 95 -10.55 -16.35 2.56
C GLY A 95 -10.23 -14.88 2.30
N LEU A 96 -10.39 -14.50 1.04
CA LEU A 96 -10.35 -13.14 0.52
C LEU A 96 -11.78 -12.69 0.25
N PHE A 97 -12.14 -11.52 0.75
CA PHE A 97 -13.50 -10.97 0.72
C PHE A 97 -13.50 -9.54 0.17
N VAL A 98 -14.66 -9.12 -0.31
CA VAL A 98 -14.95 -7.74 -0.64
C VAL A 98 -16.17 -7.27 0.13
N ALA A 99 -16.04 -6.16 0.85
CA ALA A 99 -17.13 -5.41 1.46
C ALA A 99 -17.54 -4.28 0.50
N THR A 100 -18.83 -4.19 0.21
CA THR A 100 -19.44 -3.15 -0.63
C THR A 100 -20.66 -2.58 0.08
N ASP A 101 -21.36 -1.63 -0.52
CA ASP A 101 -22.68 -1.14 -0.07
C ASP A 101 -23.76 -2.24 0.01
N LYS A 102 -23.54 -3.38 -0.69
CA LYS A 102 -24.44 -4.54 -0.69
C LYS A 102 -24.10 -5.59 0.38
N GLY A 103 -23.05 -5.35 1.15
CA GLY A 103 -22.55 -6.27 2.18
C GLY A 103 -21.26 -6.98 1.77
N VAL A 104 -20.91 -8.02 2.53
CA VAL A 104 -19.66 -8.78 2.36
C VAL A 104 -19.88 -9.99 1.45
N ALA A 105 -19.01 -10.13 0.45
CA ALA A 105 -19.00 -11.28 -0.46
C ALA A 105 -17.63 -11.95 -0.50
N LYS A 106 -17.63 -13.29 -0.60
CA LYS A 106 -16.40 -14.07 -0.81
C LYS A 106 -15.89 -13.87 -2.24
N LEU A 107 -14.61 -13.63 -2.37
CA LEU A 107 -13.91 -13.57 -3.65
C LEU A 107 -13.15 -14.87 -3.92
N ALA A 108 -12.41 -15.38 -2.94
CA ALA A 108 -11.69 -16.63 -3.00
C ALA A 108 -11.47 -17.19 -1.58
N ALA A 109 -11.36 -18.50 -1.42
CA ALA A 109 -11.08 -19.13 -0.13
C ALA A 109 -10.21 -20.38 -0.31
N VAL A 110 -9.58 -20.81 0.78
CA VAL A 110 -8.87 -22.09 0.81
C VAL A 110 -9.79 -23.24 0.39
N GLY A 111 -9.30 -24.11 -0.48
CA GLY A 111 -10.04 -25.20 -1.08
C GLY A 111 -10.81 -24.85 -2.35
N ASP A 112 -11.01 -23.57 -2.69
CA ASP A 112 -11.64 -23.18 -3.96
C ASP A 112 -10.76 -23.63 -5.15
N ALA A 113 -11.40 -23.97 -6.27
CA ALA A 113 -10.69 -24.29 -7.50
C ALA A 113 -10.06 -23.04 -8.09
N ALA A 114 -8.75 -23.08 -8.34
CA ALA A 114 -8.06 -22.03 -9.07
C ALA A 114 -8.31 -22.18 -10.59
N PRO A 115 -8.35 -21.08 -11.36
CA PRO A 115 -8.58 -21.12 -12.79
C PRO A 115 -7.53 -21.92 -13.59
N SER A 116 -6.37 -22.14 -12.99
CA SER A 116 -5.25 -22.92 -13.54
C SER A 116 -5.40 -24.43 -13.37
N GLY A 117 -6.43 -24.89 -12.64
CA GLY A 117 -6.76 -26.30 -12.42
C GLY A 117 -6.33 -26.83 -11.05
N GLU A 118 -5.50 -26.10 -10.32
CA GLU A 118 -5.10 -26.37 -8.93
C GLU A 118 -6.23 -25.96 -7.94
N ARG A 119 -5.97 -26.13 -6.64
CA ARG A 119 -6.80 -25.56 -5.56
C ARG A 119 -6.00 -24.52 -4.79
N ILE A 120 -6.68 -23.50 -4.30
CA ILE A 120 -6.12 -22.53 -3.37
C ILE A 120 -5.79 -23.26 -2.07
N ALA A 121 -4.52 -23.20 -1.66
CA ALA A 121 -4.02 -23.79 -0.42
C ALA A 121 -3.88 -22.75 0.70
N GLY A 122 -3.82 -21.45 0.35
CA GLY A 122 -3.68 -20.32 1.25
C GLY A 122 -3.35 -19.06 0.48
N PHE A 123 -3.06 -17.98 1.22
CA PHE A 123 -2.69 -16.69 0.61
C PHE A 123 -1.25 -16.28 0.91
N GLY A 124 -0.41 -17.24 1.37
CA GLY A 124 1.00 -17.04 1.65
C GLY A 124 1.29 -16.44 3.04
N GLU A 125 2.57 -16.27 3.36
CA GLU A 125 3.01 -15.71 4.64
C GLU A 125 2.83 -14.19 4.71
N ARG A 126 2.81 -13.52 3.56
CA ARG A 126 2.57 -12.08 3.42
C ARG A 126 1.41 -11.83 2.44
N PRO A 127 0.18 -12.15 2.85
CA PRO A 127 -0.96 -11.98 1.98
C PRO A 127 -1.09 -10.54 1.50
N GLY A 128 -1.41 -10.36 0.23
CA GLY A 128 -1.63 -9.04 -0.32
C GLY A 128 -2.63 -9.05 -1.45
N ALA A 129 -3.49 -8.06 -1.45
CA ALA A 129 -4.43 -7.80 -2.51
C ALA A 129 -4.41 -6.31 -2.87
N SER A 130 -4.81 -6.00 -4.09
CA SER A 130 -4.97 -4.65 -4.59
C SER A 130 -6.32 -4.52 -5.27
N LEU A 131 -7.01 -3.41 -5.02
CA LEU A 131 -8.36 -3.11 -5.50
C LEU A 131 -8.33 -1.84 -6.33
N ASN A 132 -8.91 -1.85 -7.53
CA ASN A 132 -9.03 -0.66 -8.34
C ASN A 132 -10.43 -0.02 -8.28
N SER A 133 -10.58 1.15 -8.90
CA SER A 133 -11.85 1.90 -8.94
C SER A 133 -12.98 1.17 -9.65
N ALA A 134 -12.67 0.22 -10.54
CA ALA A 134 -13.67 -0.61 -11.21
C ALA A 134 -14.14 -1.80 -10.34
N GLY A 135 -13.49 -2.07 -9.20
CA GLY A 135 -13.78 -3.21 -8.33
C GLY A 135 -13.08 -4.50 -8.77
N SER A 136 -12.08 -4.40 -9.65
CA SER A 136 -11.21 -5.54 -9.94
C SER A 136 -10.19 -5.73 -8.82
N VAL A 137 -9.81 -6.98 -8.53
CA VAL A 137 -8.91 -7.33 -7.44
C VAL A 137 -7.77 -8.18 -7.97
N ALA A 138 -6.53 -7.72 -7.77
CA ALA A 138 -5.35 -8.56 -7.96
C ALA A 138 -4.91 -9.14 -6.60
N PHE A 139 -4.54 -10.41 -6.56
CA PHE A 139 -4.11 -11.08 -5.34
C PHE A 139 -3.14 -12.23 -5.65
N MET A 140 -2.37 -12.63 -4.64
CA MET A 140 -1.52 -13.82 -4.67
C MET A 140 -2.20 -14.95 -3.89
N ALA A 141 -2.00 -16.19 -4.34
CA ALA A 141 -2.40 -17.38 -3.62
C ALA A 141 -1.35 -18.50 -3.75
N THR A 142 -1.21 -19.31 -2.71
CA THR A 142 -0.53 -20.59 -2.76
C THR A 142 -1.48 -21.66 -3.30
N LEU A 143 -0.94 -22.65 -3.99
CA LEU A 143 -1.68 -23.64 -4.74
C LEU A 143 -1.28 -25.07 -4.37
N THR A 144 -2.21 -25.99 -4.51
CA THR A 144 -2.00 -27.44 -4.32
C THR A 144 -2.75 -28.27 -5.35
N GLY A 145 -2.30 -29.50 -5.55
CA GLY A 145 -2.98 -30.47 -6.44
C GLY A 145 -2.64 -30.34 -7.93
N GLY A 146 -1.60 -29.59 -8.27
CA GLY A 146 -1.15 -29.41 -9.65
C GLY A 146 0.35 -29.19 -9.79
N LYS A 147 0.75 -28.51 -10.88
CA LYS A 147 2.15 -28.22 -11.19
C LYS A 147 2.66 -26.95 -10.51
N SER A 148 1.77 -25.96 -10.34
CA SER A 148 2.09 -24.69 -9.75
C SER A 148 1.87 -24.72 -8.24
N THR A 149 2.74 -24.10 -7.47
CA THR A 149 2.68 -23.99 -5.99
C THR A 149 2.23 -22.61 -5.54
N SER A 150 2.27 -21.61 -6.41
CA SER A 150 1.79 -20.25 -6.16
C SER A 150 1.40 -19.56 -7.47
N GLY A 151 0.64 -18.48 -7.37
CA GLY A 151 0.26 -17.68 -8.51
C GLY A 151 -0.27 -16.29 -8.14
N VAL A 152 -0.15 -15.38 -9.09
CA VAL A 152 -0.83 -14.07 -9.09
C VAL A 152 -2.09 -14.19 -9.92
N PHE A 153 -3.20 -13.70 -9.39
CA PHE A 153 -4.53 -13.78 -9.98
C PHE A 153 -5.16 -12.40 -10.10
N LEU A 154 -6.03 -12.23 -11.09
CA LEU A 154 -6.86 -11.05 -11.30
C LEU A 154 -8.33 -11.45 -11.31
N ALA A 155 -9.09 -10.98 -10.33
CA ALA A 155 -10.55 -11.10 -10.30
C ALA A 155 -11.18 -9.85 -10.92
N GLN A 156 -11.92 -10.02 -12.00
CA GLN A 156 -12.64 -8.95 -12.68
C GLN A 156 -13.90 -9.48 -13.36
N ASN A 157 -14.97 -8.69 -13.36
CA ASN A 157 -16.25 -9.06 -14.01
C ASN A 157 -16.77 -10.44 -13.57
N GLY A 158 -16.64 -10.77 -12.28
CA GLY A 158 -17.07 -12.05 -11.71
C GLY A 158 -16.24 -13.27 -12.13
N LYS A 159 -15.08 -13.07 -12.75
CA LYS A 159 -14.15 -14.12 -13.14
C LYS A 159 -12.78 -13.90 -12.55
N ILE A 160 -12.12 -14.98 -12.15
CA ILE A 160 -10.72 -14.97 -11.75
C ILE A 160 -9.90 -15.54 -12.91
N VAL A 161 -8.82 -14.87 -13.28
CA VAL A 161 -7.88 -15.32 -14.31
C VAL A 161 -6.46 -15.38 -13.73
N PRO A 162 -5.62 -16.34 -14.15
CA PRO A 162 -4.21 -16.35 -13.74
C PRO A 162 -3.46 -15.27 -14.51
N VAL A 163 -2.62 -14.53 -13.78
CA VAL A 163 -1.69 -13.51 -14.30
C VAL A 163 -0.30 -14.12 -14.47
N ALA A 164 0.17 -14.83 -13.45
CA ALA A 164 1.45 -15.54 -13.44
C ALA A 164 1.35 -16.77 -12.53
N LEU A 165 2.04 -17.85 -12.90
CA LEU A 165 2.06 -19.10 -12.14
C LEU A 165 3.50 -19.56 -11.92
N SER A 166 3.81 -20.06 -10.73
CA SER A 166 5.09 -20.69 -10.45
C SER A 166 5.33 -21.91 -11.36
N GLY A 167 6.58 -22.15 -11.75
CA GLY A 167 6.95 -23.16 -12.72
C GLY A 167 6.79 -22.75 -14.19
N SER A 168 6.11 -21.63 -14.50
CA SER A 168 6.02 -21.10 -15.86
C SER A 168 7.33 -20.45 -16.29
N VAL A 169 7.57 -20.39 -17.61
CA VAL A 169 8.72 -19.67 -18.18
C VAL A 169 8.66 -18.20 -17.76
N ALA A 170 9.77 -17.68 -17.25
CA ALA A 170 9.92 -16.27 -16.93
C ALA A 170 10.14 -15.46 -18.22
N PRO A 171 9.19 -14.59 -18.65
CA PRO A 171 9.35 -13.81 -19.87
C PRO A 171 10.61 -12.94 -19.82
N GLN A 172 11.34 -12.87 -20.93
CA GLN A 172 12.56 -12.04 -21.10
C GLN A 172 13.71 -12.41 -20.14
N VAL A 173 13.67 -13.61 -19.53
CA VAL A 173 14.78 -14.20 -18.77
C VAL A 173 15.12 -15.56 -19.35
N ALA A 174 16.20 -15.63 -20.12
CA ALA A 174 16.59 -16.86 -20.82
C ALA A 174 16.88 -18.01 -19.83
N GLY A 175 16.15 -19.13 -19.98
CA GLY A 175 16.26 -20.30 -19.10
C GLY A 175 15.71 -20.09 -17.68
N GLY A 176 15.02 -18.99 -17.42
CA GLY A 176 14.36 -18.70 -16.15
C GLY A 176 12.96 -19.29 -16.05
N THR A 177 12.57 -19.69 -14.85
CA THR A 177 11.19 -20.04 -14.48
C THR A 177 10.75 -19.22 -13.28
N LEU A 178 9.52 -18.74 -13.31
CA LEU A 178 8.90 -18.05 -12.17
C LEU A 178 8.83 -19.02 -10.99
N ALA A 179 9.24 -18.59 -9.82
CA ALA A 179 9.32 -19.45 -8.64
C ALA A 179 8.36 -19.02 -7.54
N ASP A 180 8.32 -17.73 -7.23
CA ASP A 180 7.47 -17.17 -6.20
C ASP A 180 7.12 -15.70 -6.53
N PHE A 181 6.16 -15.13 -5.79
CA PHE A 181 5.60 -13.81 -6.05
C PHE A 181 5.38 -13.04 -4.76
N GLU A 182 5.61 -11.73 -4.80
CA GLU A 182 5.16 -10.81 -3.76
C GLU A 182 3.77 -10.23 -4.10
N ALA A 183 3.18 -9.51 -3.13
CA ALA A 183 1.86 -8.93 -3.23
C ALA A 183 1.70 -8.05 -4.50
N PRO A 184 0.72 -8.32 -5.37
CA PRO A 184 0.51 -7.54 -6.60
C PRO A 184 -0.14 -6.19 -6.31
N ILE A 185 0.15 -5.20 -7.17
CA ILE A 185 -0.50 -3.89 -7.20
C ILE A 185 -1.24 -3.75 -8.54
N LEU A 186 -2.47 -3.27 -8.47
CA LEU A 186 -3.39 -3.10 -9.60
C LEU A 186 -3.72 -1.62 -9.79
N ASN A 187 -3.60 -1.10 -11.01
CA ASN A 187 -4.08 0.24 -11.35
C ASN A 187 -5.51 0.23 -11.92
N ASP A 188 -6.06 1.40 -12.17
CA ASP A 188 -7.42 1.55 -12.71
C ASP A 188 -7.56 1.10 -14.17
N ALA A 189 -6.47 1.05 -14.92
CA ALA A 189 -6.42 0.49 -16.27
C ALA A 189 -6.49 -1.04 -16.31
N GLY A 190 -6.31 -1.70 -15.14
CA GLY A 190 -6.29 -3.16 -15.03
C GLY A 190 -4.89 -3.76 -15.21
N ASP A 191 -3.83 -2.94 -15.20
CA ASP A 191 -2.46 -3.44 -15.22
C ASP A 191 -2.07 -3.94 -13.83
N VAL A 192 -1.36 -5.07 -13.76
CA VAL A 192 -0.91 -5.68 -12.50
C VAL A 192 0.61 -5.69 -12.46
N ALA A 193 1.20 -4.96 -11.50
CA ALA A 193 2.63 -4.98 -11.22
C ALA A 193 2.93 -5.88 -10.02
N PHE A 194 4.01 -6.65 -10.08
CA PHE A 194 4.46 -7.49 -8.96
C PHE A 194 5.96 -7.81 -9.07
N LEU A 195 6.55 -8.13 -7.93
CA LEU A 195 7.89 -8.70 -7.84
C LEU A 195 7.79 -10.22 -7.91
N ALA A 196 8.64 -10.84 -8.73
CA ALA A 196 8.74 -12.29 -8.85
C ALA A 196 10.16 -12.76 -8.58
N SER A 197 10.29 -13.87 -7.85
CA SER A 197 11.51 -14.67 -7.80
C SER A 197 11.59 -15.56 -9.03
N ILE A 198 12.77 -15.66 -9.61
CA ILE A 198 13.04 -16.44 -10.83
C ILE A 198 14.12 -17.45 -10.52
N ARG A 199 13.84 -18.73 -10.76
CA ARG A 199 14.85 -19.79 -10.69
C ARG A 199 15.53 -19.94 -12.05
N ARG A 200 16.85 -19.83 -12.05
CA ARG A 200 17.68 -20.02 -13.23
C ARG A 200 18.86 -20.91 -12.87
N ALA A 201 18.85 -22.15 -13.33
CA ALA A 201 19.83 -23.18 -12.95
C ALA A 201 19.92 -23.35 -11.41
N ARG A 202 20.99 -22.89 -10.76
CA ARG A 202 21.19 -22.95 -9.31
C ARG A 202 21.04 -21.60 -8.62
N GLU A 203 20.69 -20.55 -9.35
CA GLU A 203 20.58 -19.19 -8.86
C GLU A 203 19.11 -18.78 -8.76
N THR A 204 18.81 -17.94 -7.80
CA THR A 204 17.54 -17.22 -7.70
C THR A 204 17.81 -15.76 -8.03
N GLN A 205 17.05 -15.21 -8.94
CA GLN A 205 17.06 -13.80 -9.33
C GLN A 205 15.69 -13.20 -9.06
N GLU A 206 15.61 -11.89 -9.01
CA GLU A 206 14.35 -11.18 -8.87
C GLU A 206 14.08 -10.36 -10.13
N ALA A 207 12.80 -10.18 -10.46
CA ALA A 207 12.39 -9.21 -11.48
C ALA A 207 11.01 -8.64 -11.20
N ILE A 208 10.84 -7.37 -11.53
CA ILE A 208 9.56 -6.69 -11.54
C ILE A 208 8.91 -6.93 -12.90
N TYR A 209 7.68 -7.42 -12.83
CA TYR A 209 6.81 -7.67 -13.98
C TYR A 209 5.58 -6.77 -13.96
N VAL A 210 5.09 -6.45 -15.15
CA VAL A 210 3.76 -5.86 -15.38
C VAL A 210 2.98 -6.76 -16.33
N TYR A 211 1.78 -7.16 -15.90
CA TYR A 211 0.78 -7.78 -16.75
C TYR A 211 -0.15 -6.71 -17.30
N ARG A 212 -0.16 -6.58 -18.63
CA ARG A 212 -0.95 -5.58 -19.36
C ARG A 212 -1.46 -6.20 -20.66
N HIS A 213 -2.72 -5.98 -21.01
CA HIS A 213 -3.33 -6.50 -22.24
C HIS A 213 -3.14 -8.01 -22.42
N LYS A 214 -3.19 -8.79 -21.33
CA LYS A 214 -2.97 -10.26 -21.30
C LYS A 214 -1.52 -10.68 -21.63
N GLU A 215 -0.57 -9.77 -21.58
CA GLU A 215 0.84 -10.04 -21.75
C GLU A 215 1.60 -9.75 -20.47
N LEU A 216 2.53 -10.62 -20.11
CA LEU A 216 3.45 -10.44 -18.99
C LEU A 216 4.79 -9.95 -19.50
N LYS A 217 5.23 -8.77 -19.06
CA LYS A 217 6.46 -8.13 -19.50
C LYS A 217 7.37 -7.82 -18.30
N LYS A 218 8.65 -8.19 -18.41
CA LYS A 218 9.68 -7.79 -17.45
C LYS A 218 9.93 -6.27 -17.60
N ILE A 219 9.94 -5.56 -16.49
CA ILE A 219 10.31 -4.14 -16.42
C ILE A 219 11.79 -4.01 -16.11
N ILE A 220 12.26 -4.71 -15.08
CA ILE A 220 13.64 -4.70 -14.61
C ILE A 220 13.93 -6.01 -13.85
N GLY A 221 15.19 -6.43 -13.77
CA GLY A 221 15.59 -7.62 -13.01
C GLY A 221 16.98 -7.49 -12.41
N SER A 222 17.29 -8.39 -11.49
CA SER A 222 18.64 -8.51 -10.90
C SER A 222 19.68 -8.72 -12.01
N GLY A 223 20.80 -8.00 -11.92
CA GLY A 223 21.85 -7.97 -12.92
C GLY A 223 21.63 -6.98 -14.08
N ASP A 224 20.44 -6.38 -14.24
CA ASP A 224 20.24 -5.31 -15.22
C ASP A 224 21.04 -4.06 -14.80
N ALA A 225 21.56 -3.32 -15.78
CA ALA A 225 22.40 -2.15 -15.53
C ALA A 225 21.62 -1.00 -14.87
N VAL A 226 22.25 -0.32 -13.91
CA VAL A 226 21.70 0.87 -13.26
C VAL A 226 22.17 2.12 -14.02
N PRO A 227 21.28 3.07 -14.35
CA PRO A 227 21.70 4.39 -14.86
C PRO A 227 22.66 5.08 -13.87
N GLY A 228 23.86 5.40 -14.33
CA GLY A 228 24.92 5.96 -13.48
C GLY A 228 25.93 4.94 -12.95
N GLY A 229 25.76 3.63 -13.22
CA GLY A 229 26.73 2.57 -12.95
C GLY A 229 26.26 1.57 -11.89
N GLY A 230 26.78 0.36 -11.99
CA GLY A 230 26.42 -0.81 -11.18
C GLY A 230 25.29 -1.62 -11.80
N ALA A 231 24.80 -2.59 -11.04
CA ALA A 231 23.70 -3.48 -11.40
C ALA A 231 22.67 -3.54 -10.29
N PHE A 232 21.40 -3.76 -10.63
CA PHE A 232 20.35 -4.03 -9.65
C PHE A 232 20.60 -5.36 -8.99
N ALA A 233 20.63 -5.39 -7.66
CA ALA A 233 20.83 -6.60 -6.86
C ALA A 233 19.51 -7.21 -6.40
N SER A 234 18.64 -6.40 -5.79
CA SER A 234 17.32 -6.80 -5.31
C SER A 234 16.35 -5.62 -5.30
N PHE A 235 15.06 -5.92 -5.13
CA PHE A 235 13.99 -4.94 -5.23
C PHE A 235 13.06 -5.00 -4.02
N GLY A 236 12.49 -3.85 -3.66
CA GLY A 236 11.27 -3.76 -2.88
C GLY A 236 10.04 -4.01 -3.74
N ASN A 237 8.88 -4.13 -3.10
CA ASN A 237 7.60 -4.31 -3.81
C ASN A 237 7.31 -3.11 -4.72
N PRO A 238 7.06 -3.33 -6.02
CA PRO A 238 6.75 -2.26 -6.95
C PRO A 238 5.36 -1.68 -6.68
N VAL A 239 5.17 -0.42 -7.08
CA VAL A 239 3.86 0.21 -7.19
C VAL A 239 3.67 0.74 -8.61
N ILE A 240 2.44 0.73 -9.10
CA ILE A 240 2.07 1.18 -10.44
C ILE A 240 0.99 2.26 -10.35
N ASN A 241 1.15 3.37 -11.08
CA ASN A 241 0.13 4.41 -11.19
C ASN A 241 -0.80 4.17 -12.39
N ASN A 242 -1.80 5.03 -12.58
CA ASN A 242 -2.77 4.88 -13.67
C ASN A 242 -2.19 5.25 -15.05
N ASN A 243 -1.03 5.92 -15.10
CA ASN A 243 -0.28 6.14 -16.34
C ASN A 243 0.48 4.88 -16.78
N GLY A 244 0.56 3.87 -15.90
CA GLY A 244 1.31 2.64 -16.12
C GLY A 244 2.80 2.75 -15.81
N ASP A 245 3.23 3.82 -15.13
CA ASP A 245 4.58 3.97 -14.63
C ASP A 245 4.77 3.14 -13.37
N VAL A 246 5.95 2.57 -13.18
CA VAL A 246 6.27 1.68 -12.06
C VAL A 246 7.35 2.33 -11.20
N ALA A 247 7.06 2.54 -9.90
CA ALA A 247 8.04 2.99 -8.93
C ALA A 247 8.47 1.83 -8.02
N PHE A 248 9.75 1.80 -7.63
CA PHE A 248 10.31 0.76 -6.77
C PHE A 248 11.57 1.23 -6.03
N ALA A 249 11.82 0.63 -4.87
CA ALA A 249 13.10 0.69 -4.19
C ALA A 249 14.01 -0.43 -4.71
N ALA A 250 15.32 -0.20 -4.79
CA ALA A 250 16.28 -1.23 -5.16
C ALA A 250 17.59 -1.10 -4.39
N LEU A 251 18.22 -2.26 -4.14
CA LEU A 251 19.63 -2.36 -3.76
C LEU A 251 20.47 -2.48 -5.03
N ILE A 252 21.69 -1.93 -4.99
CA ILE A 252 22.60 -1.85 -6.13
C ILE A 252 23.92 -2.42 -5.73
N GLU A 253 24.49 -3.23 -6.62
CA GLU A 253 25.82 -3.78 -6.47
C GLU A 253 26.78 -3.18 -7.51
N GLN A 254 28.08 -3.16 -7.17
CA GLN A 254 29.16 -2.70 -8.06
C GLN A 254 28.94 -1.28 -8.64
N GLY A 255 28.19 -0.42 -7.92
CA GLY A 255 27.86 0.93 -8.32
C GLY A 255 28.30 2.01 -7.33
N PRO A 256 28.16 3.29 -7.70
CA PRO A 256 28.50 4.42 -6.84
C PRO A 256 27.52 4.63 -5.68
N ILE A 257 26.31 4.05 -5.76
CA ILE A 257 25.27 4.11 -4.75
C ILE A 257 24.87 2.69 -4.32
N LEU A 258 24.46 2.52 -3.07
CA LEU A 258 24.10 1.21 -2.51
C LEU A 258 22.60 0.90 -2.63
N ALA A 259 21.77 1.93 -2.65
CA ALA A 259 20.32 1.81 -2.76
C ALA A 259 19.71 3.06 -3.38
N GLY A 260 18.55 2.92 -4.00
CA GLY A 260 17.82 4.05 -4.59
C GLY A 260 16.33 3.77 -4.76
N ILE A 261 15.60 4.86 -4.99
CA ILE A 261 14.21 4.88 -5.45
C ILE A 261 14.21 5.20 -6.94
N PHE A 262 13.55 4.37 -7.71
CA PHE A 262 13.50 4.46 -9.17
C PHE A 262 12.08 4.52 -9.69
N VAL A 263 11.91 5.12 -10.86
CA VAL A 263 10.68 5.08 -11.66
C VAL A 263 11.00 4.63 -13.08
N ALA A 264 10.28 3.62 -13.55
CA ALA A 264 10.28 3.15 -14.93
C ALA A 264 8.98 3.60 -15.62
N ALA A 265 9.10 4.60 -16.49
CA ALA A 265 8.00 5.18 -17.28
C ALA A 265 8.10 4.74 -18.76
N GLY A 266 7.95 3.44 -19.02
CA GLY A 266 8.04 2.85 -20.36
C GLY A 266 9.42 2.87 -21.03
N ARG A 267 10.46 3.34 -20.33
CA ARG A 267 11.86 3.47 -20.77
C ARG A 267 12.79 2.92 -19.69
N GLU A 268 14.08 3.22 -19.81
CA GLU A 268 15.07 2.93 -18.76
C GLU A 268 14.65 3.55 -17.44
N PRO A 269 14.85 2.86 -16.30
CA PRO A 269 14.50 3.37 -15.00
C PRO A 269 15.30 4.64 -14.67
N ARG A 270 14.61 5.64 -14.11
CA ARG A 270 15.22 6.90 -13.66
C ARG A 270 15.36 6.87 -12.14
N LEU A 271 16.55 7.22 -11.64
CA LEU A 271 16.80 7.39 -10.20
C LEU A 271 16.11 8.68 -9.71
N LEU A 272 15.29 8.56 -8.65
CA LEU A 272 14.67 9.70 -7.98
C LEU A 272 15.41 10.11 -6.72
N LEU A 273 15.89 9.14 -5.95
CA LEU A 273 16.57 9.39 -4.67
C LEU A 273 17.55 8.26 -4.39
N SER A 274 18.76 8.57 -3.93
CA SER A 274 19.78 7.60 -3.54
C SER A 274 20.07 7.61 -2.05
N ALA A 275 20.47 6.47 -1.52
CA ALA A 275 21.17 6.44 -0.25
C ALA A 275 22.47 7.24 -0.36
N GLY A 276 22.79 8.02 0.69
CA GLY A 276 23.89 8.99 0.68
C GLY A 276 23.51 10.39 0.19
N ALA A 277 22.35 10.58 -0.45
CA ALA A 277 21.87 11.92 -0.81
C ALA A 277 21.56 12.75 0.43
N PRO A 278 21.76 14.10 0.38
CA PRO A 278 21.41 15.00 1.48
C PRO A 278 19.91 14.92 1.80
N ALA A 279 19.57 14.85 3.09
CA ALA A 279 18.19 14.86 3.56
C ALA A 279 17.77 16.29 3.95
N PRO A 280 16.53 16.75 3.61
CA PRO A 280 16.04 18.07 3.99
C PRO A 280 16.03 18.31 5.50
N ALA A 281 15.90 17.23 6.31
CA ALA A 281 15.99 17.28 7.78
C ALA A 281 17.43 17.32 8.31
N GLY A 282 18.43 17.52 7.44
CA GLY A 282 19.86 17.42 7.73
C GLY A 282 20.38 16.00 7.63
N GLY A 283 21.70 15.83 7.48
CA GLY A 283 22.35 14.55 7.30
C GLY A 283 22.10 13.94 5.92
N VAL A 284 22.11 12.62 5.84
CA VAL A 284 21.97 11.88 4.57
C VAL A 284 21.01 10.70 4.71
N PHE A 285 20.30 10.37 3.65
CA PHE A 285 19.46 9.18 3.57
C PHE A 285 20.30 7.89 3.65
N THR A 286 19.79 6.85 4.32
CA THR A 286 20.50 5.58 4.50
C THR A 286 19.75 4.38 4.01
N ARG A 287 18.45 4.36 4.18
CA ARG A 287 17.56 3.25 3.83
C ARG A 287 16.20 3.79 3.40
N PHE A 288 15.48 2.99 2.66
CA PHE A 288 14.13 3.27 2.18
C PHE A 288 13.21 2.11 2.54
N SER A 289 11.93 2.38 2.71
CA SER A 289 10.93 1.34 2.92
C SER A 289 10.88 0.36 1.74
N GLU A 290 10.59 -0.91 2.03
CA GLU A 290 10.42 -1.95 1.01
C GLU A 290 9.23 -1.66 0.08
N ARG A 291 8.21 -1.00 0.61
CA ARG A 291 7.03 -0.57 -0.14
C ARG A 291 6.97 0.95 -0.14
N LEU A 292 6.60 1.48 -1.29
CA LEU A 292 6.34 2.89 -1.56
C LEU A 292 4.85 3.09 -1.79
N ASP A 293 4.43 4.35 -1.90
CA ASP A 293 3.18 4.69 -2.59
C ASP A 293 3.45 5.71 -3.69
N PHE A 294 2.65 5.67 -4.76
CA PHE A 294 2.95 6.37 -6.02
C PHE A 294 1.67 6.80 -6.72
N ASN A 295 1.51 8.09 -6.99
CA ASN A 295 0.33 8.64 -7.63
C ASN A 295 0.54 8.97 -9.14
N ASP A 296 -0.54 9.39 -9.80
CA ASP A 296 -0.54 9.70 -11.23
C ASP A 296 0.24 10.98 -11.58
N ALA A 297 0.46 11.86 -10.62
CA ALA A 297 1.32 13.03 -10.78
C ALA A 297 2.83 12.69 -10.75
N GLY A 298 3.17 11.43 -10.47
CA GLY A 298 4.56 10.99 -10.36
C GLY A 298 5.16 11.24 -8.97
N THR A 299 4.34 11.58 -7.97
CA THR A 299 4.77 11.76 -6.58
C THR A 299 4.95 10.41 -5.91
N VAL A 300 6.05 10.23 -5.18
CA VAL A 300 6.37 9.04 -4.38
C VAL A 300 6.36 9.40 -2.91
N ALA A 301 5.71 8.59 -2.07
CA ALA A 301 5.78 8.68 -0.62
C ALA A 301 6.44 7.43 -0.03
N LEU A 302 7.32 7.62 0.96
CA LEU A 302 8.07 6.53 1.58
C LEU A 302 8.49 6.85 3.02
N ASN A 303 8.77 5.79 3.80
CA ASN A 303 9.52 5.91 5.05
C ASN A 303 11.01 5.78 4.75
N SER A 304 11.81 6.71 5.26
CA SER A 304 13.26 6.79 5.03
C SER A 304 14.05 6.84 6.34
N GLY A 305 15.18 6.17 6.37
CA GLY A 305 16.17 6.32 7.43
C GLY A 305 17.14 7.45 7.12
N ILE A 306 17.57 8.17 8.16
CA ILE A 306 18.52 9.28 8.07
C ILE A 306 19.66 9.04 9.07
N ARG A 307 20.87 9.46 8.73
CA ARG A 307 22.03 9.48 9.64
C ARG A 307 22.73 10.82 9.59
N GLN A 308 23.58 11.09 10.59
CA GLN A 308 24.30 12.36 10.73
C GLN A 308 23.33 13.56 10.83
N SER A 309 22.19 13.33 11.50
CA SER A 309 21.13 14.30 11.74
C SER A 309 20.64 14.17 13.17
N ALA A 310 19.89 15.15 13.67
CA ALA A 310 19.16 15.05 14.93
C ALA A 310 18.05 14.01 14.90
N THR A 311 17.54 13.65 13.71
CA THR A 311 16.52 12.61 13.50
C THR A 311 17.13 11.36 12.87
N VAL A 312 16.52 10.20 13.14
CA VAL A 312 16.94 8.89 12.60
C VAL A 312 16.00 8.38 11.49
N GLY A 313 14.87 9.05 11.26
CA GLY A 313 13.90 8.64 10.25
C GLY A 313 12.87 9.69 9.94
N ALA A 314 12.28 9.58 8.75
CA ALA A 314 11.30 10.53 8.24
C ALA A 314 10.25 9.87 7.34
N ILE A 315 9.05 10.46 7.30
CA ILE A 315 8.11 10.30 6.20
C ILE A 315 8.51 11.30 5.12
N THR A 316 8.87 10.79 3.96
CA THR A 316 9.46 11.55 2.86
C THR A 316 8.58 11.48 1.63
N VAL A 317 8.47 12.60 0.93
CA VAL A 317 7.76 12.71 -0.35
C VAL A 317 8.73 13.23 -1.42
N ILE A 318 8.72 12.62 -2.58
CA ILE A 318 9.46 13.07 -3.77
C ILE A 318 8.44 13.52 -4.80
N GLU A 319 8.45 14.79 -5.12
CA GLU A 319 7.54 15.43 -6.06
C GLU A 319 8.33 16.32 -7.02
N ASN A 320 8.18 16.16 -8.33
CA ASN A 320 8.90 16.94 -9.34
C ASN A 320 10.42 16.99 -9.08
N GLU A 321 11.02 15.85 -8.69
CA GLU A 321 12.45 15.71 -8.36
C GLU A 321 12.87 16.46 -7.07
N VAL A 322 11.94 17.08 -6.38
CA VAL A 322 12.17 17.73 -5.08
C VAL A 322 11.80 16.78 -3.96
N THR A 323 12.75 16.55 -3.07
CA THR A 323 12.51 15.75 -1.86
C THR A 323 12.05 16.65 -0.73
N ARG A 324 10.93 16.31 -0.11
CA ARG A 324 10.34 16.99 1.04
C ARG A 324 10.15 16.01 2.18
N VAL A 325 10.35 16.47 3.42
CA VAL A 325 10.03 15.72 4.63
C VAL A 325 8.67 16.18 5.16
N VAL A 326 7.79 15.24 5.44
CA VAL A 326 6.45 15.46 5.98
C VAL A 326 6.47 15.45 7.51
N ALA A 327 7.23 14.51 8.09
CA ALA A 327 7.42 14.37 9.53
C ALA A 327 8.74 13.66 9.82
N THR A 328 9.37 13.99 10.95
CA THR A 328 10.59 13.32 11.43
C THR A 328 10.39 12.68 12.79
N VAL A 329 11.19 11.68 13.11
CA VAL A 329 11.33 11.18 14.48
C VAL A 329 11.86 12.32 15.34
N GLY A 330 11.17 12.62 16.46
CA GLY A 330 11.45 13.75 17.34
C GLY A 330 10.56 14.97 17.14
N ASP A 331 9.82 15.10 16.03
CA ASP A 331 8.84 16.17 15.84
C ASP A 331 7.67 16.03 16.81
N VAL A 332 7.09 17.18 17.19
CA VAL A 332 5.88 17.22 18.03
C VAL A 332 4.70 16.64 17.26
N ALA A 333 4.07 15.63 17.83
CA ALA A 333 2.91 14.98 17.23
C ALA A 333 1.62 15.78 17.48
N PRO A 334 0.73 15.95 16.47
CA PRO A 334 -0.60 16.49 16.69
C PRO A 334 -1.37 15.70 17.76
N GLY A 335 -1.79 16.39 18.81
CA GLY A 335 -2.46 15.78 19.96
C GLY A 335 -1.52 15.51 21.15
N GLY A 336 -0.26 15.89 21.05
CA GLY A 336 0.75 15.86 22.12
C GLY A 336 1.74 14.71 22.03
N GLY A 337 2.89 14.90 22.67
CA GLY A 337 4.04 14.00 22.58
C GLY A 337 4.91 14.24 21.35
N THR A 338 5.85 13.35 21.09
CA THR A 338 6.78 13.40 19.95
C THR A 338 6.79 12.08 19.20
N PHE A 339 6.96 12.14 17.88
CA PHE A 339 7.11 10.93 17.09
C PHE A 339 8.37 10.16 17.49
N SER A 340 8.23 8.89 17.87
CA SER A 340 9.35 8.01 18.23
C SER A 340 9.69 6.98 17.18
N ALA A 341 8.70 6.59 16.35
CA ALA A 341 8.91 5.72 15.19
C ALA A 341 7.75 5.86 14.20
N PHE A 342 8.02 5.55 12.93
CA PHE A 342 7.00 5.45 11.89
C PHE A 342 6.76 3.99 11.53
N ALA A 343 5.52 3.66 11.16
CA ALA A 343 5.17 2.37 10.58
C ALA A 343 5.92 2.15 9.25
N ALA A 344 5.86 0.92 8.72
CA ALA A 344 6.75 0.48 7.65
C ALA A 344 6.70 1.36 6.39
N TRP A 345 5.51 1.87 6.00
CA TRP A 345 5.34 2.77 4.85
C TRP A 345 4.15 3.72 5.04
N PRO A 346 4.15 4.91 4.43
CA PRO A 346 2.99 5.80 4.33
C PRO A 346 2.08 5.39 3.17
N VAL A 347 0.93 6.05 3.08
CA VAL A 347 -0.02 5.96 1.96
C VAL A 347 -0.24 7.34 1.36
N LEU A 348 -0.25 7.43 0.04
CA LEU A 348 -0.36 8.67 -0.74
C LEU A 348 -1.66 8.70 -1.54
N SER A 349 -2.39 9.81 -1.48
CA SER A 349 -3.54 10.06 -2.35
C SER A 349 -3.12 10.60 -3.72
N GLN A 350 -4.05 10.59 -4.67
CA GLN A 350 -3.83 11.26 -5.97
C GLN A 350 -3.71 12.78 -5.85
N THR A 351 -4.24 13.37 -4.78
CA THR A 351 -4.14 14.81 -4.49
C THR A 351 -2.88 15.19 -3.72
N GLY A 352 -2.02 14.21 -3.39
CA GLY A 352 -0.76 14.44 -2.65
C GLY A 352 -0.92 14.43 -1.12
N ALA A 353 -2.09 14.08 -0.58
CA ALA A 353 -2.24 13.87 0.86
C ALA A 353 -1.51 12.58 1.28
N VAL A 354 -0.86 12.59 2.45
CA VAL A 354 -0.05 11.49 2.96
C VAL A 354 -0.59 11.04 4.31
N ALA A 355 -1.02 9.79 4.43
CA ALA A 355 -1.39 9.18 5.70
C ALA A 355 -0.28 8.23 6.19
N PHE A 356 -0.03 8.24 7.49
CA PHE A 356 0.93 7.35 8.10
C PHE A 356 0.57 7.04 9.55
N ILE A 357 1.04 5.89 10.04
CA ILE A 357 0.95 5.50 11.44
C ILE A 357 2.28 5.79 12.10
N ALA A 358 2.24 6.32 13.31
CA ALA A 358 3.42 6.60 14.10
C ALA A 358 3.22 6.21 15.57
N ALA A 359 4.29 5.76 16.20
CA ALA A 359 4.43 5.68 17.64
C ALA A 359 4.74 7.09 18.19
N VAL A 360 4.21 7.39 19.37
CA VAL A 360 4.31 8.70 20.03
C VAL A 360 4.74 8.51 21.48
N ASP A 361 5.83 9.17 21.87
CA ASP A 361 6.34 9.17 23.23
C ASP A 361 5.96 10.47 23.95
N GLY A 362 5.73 10.37 25.28
CA GLY A 362 5.42 11.52 26.11
C GLY A 362 4.05 12.15 25.87
N GLY A 363 3.19 11.54 25.05
CA GLY A 363 1.84 11.98 24.77
C GLY A 363 0.75 11.18 25.50
N PRO A 364 -0.52 11.58 25.36
CA PRO A 364 -1.66 10.87 25.98
C PRO A 364 -1.94 9.50 25.29
N ASN A 365 -1.44 9.30 24.08
CA ASN A 365 -1.64 8.09 23.29
C ASN A 365 -0.28 7.61 22.78
N SER A 366 -0.03 6.32 22.86
CA SER A 366 1.23 5.69 22.43
C SER A 366 1.38 5.54 20.92
N MET A 367 0.29 5.63 20.16
CA MET A 367 0.26 5.41 18.72
C MET A 367 -0.90 6.17 18.08
N GLY A 368 -0.70 6.70 16.88
CA GLY A 368 -1.74 7.41 16.13
C GLY A 368 -1.65 7.22 14.63
N LEU A 369 -2.77 7.45 13.96
CA LEU A 369 -2.92 7.63 12.53
C LEU A 369 -2.94 9.13 12.24
N PHE A 370 -2.05 9.57 11.37
CA PHE A 370 -1.86 10.96 11.00
C PHE A 370 -2.10 11.16 9.51
N LEU A 371 -2.59 12.34 9.15
CA LEU A 371 -2.79 12.78 7.77
C LEU A 371 -2.13 14.13 7.58
N PHE A 372 -1.25 14.20 6.59
CA PHE A 372 -0.68 15.42 6.05
C PHE A 372 -1.43 15.81 4.79
N GLU A 373 -1.98 17.03 4.74
CA GLU A 373 -2.74 17.54 3.61
C GLU A 373 -2.49 19.05 3.48
N GLY A 374 -2.14 19.50 2.27
CA GLY A 374 -1.68 20.86 2.04
C GLY A 374 -0.38 21.14 2.78
N GLU A 375 -0.42 21.98 3.81
CA GLU A 375 0.71 22.28 4.69
C GLU A 375 0.45 21.84 6.15
N GLY A 376 -0.67 21.15 6.39
CA GLY A 376 -1.12 20.81 7.74
C GLY A 376 -1.00 19.30 8.03
N LEU A 377 -0.42 18.99 9.20
CA LEU A 377 -0.43 17.66 9.77
C LEU A 377 -1.48 17.58 10.88
N ARG A 378 -2.38 16.58 10.80
CA ARG A 378 -3.42 16.36 11.81
C ARG A 378 -3.51 14.89 12.21
N ARG A 379 -3.92 14.63 13.45
CA ARG A 379 -4.24 13.29 13.92
C ARG A 379 -5.66 12.91 13.49
N ILE A 380 -5.82 11.71 12.97
CA ILE A 380 -7.10 11.13 12.53
C ILE A 380 -7.68 10.24 13.62
N ALA A 381 -6.83 9.37 14.20
CA ALA A 381 -7.23 8.43 15.25
C ALA A 381 -6.02 8.10 16.12
N ALA A 382 -6.25 7.66 17.34
CA ALA A 382 -5.19 7.22 18.24
C ALA A 382 -5.62 6.01 19.10
N VAL A 383 -4.65 5.21 19.47
CA VAL A 383 -4.85 4.10 20.42
C VAL A 383 -5.45 4.63 21.71
N GLY A 384 -6.51 3.99 22.21
CA GLY A 384 -7.29 4.38 23.38
C GLY A 384 -8.57 5.18 23.06
N GLU A 385 -8.75 5.69 21.84
CA GLU A 385 -9.97 6.38 21.44
C GLU A 385 -11.17 5.44 21.36
N VAL A 386 -12.34 5.96 21.71
CA VAL A 386 -13.62 5.24 21.64
C VAL A 386 -14.15 5.30 20.22
N LEU A 387 -14.43 4.16 19.64
CA LEU A 387 -15.04 4.02 18.32
C LEU A 387 -16.55 4.27 18.36
N PRO A 388 -17.21 4.50 17.23
CA PRO A 388 -18.65 4.77 17.16
C PRO A 388 -19.55 3.66 17.74
N ASP A 389 -19.06 2.43 17.73
CA ASP A 389 -19.75 1.25 18.32
C ASP A 389 -19.52 1.11 19.82
N GLY A 390 -18.83 2.05 20.48
CA GLY A 390 -18.49 2.04 21.89
C GLY A 390 -17.26 1.21 22.25
N SER A 391 -16.66 0.48 21.30
CA SER A 391 -15.40 -0.22 21.50
C SER A 391 -14.22 0.77 21.54
N ARG A 392 -13.02 0.30 21.96
CA ARG A 392 -11.81 1.13 21.95
C ARG A 392 -10.81 0.64 20.93
N LEU A 393 -10.15 1.57 20.26
CA LEU A 393 -9.01 1.28 19.42
C LEU A 393 -7.83 0.83 20.29
N THR A 394 -7.48 -0.43 20.24
CA THR A 394 -6.44 -1.02 21.13
C THR A 394 -5.07 -1.07 20.51
N ALA A 395 -4.96 -1.08 19.17
CA ALA A 395 -3.71 -1.11 18.44
C ALA A 395 -3.89 -0.53 17.02
N LEU A 396 -2.81 -0.04 16.46
CA LEU A 396 -2.66 0.27 15.03
C LEU A 396 -1.54 -0.61 14.48
N PRO A 397 -1.64 -1.12 13.23
CA PRO A 397 -0.65 -2.03 12.69
C PRO A 397 0.66 -1.31 12.35
N LEU A 398 1.80 -1.95 12.64
CA LEU A 398 3.13 -1.46 12.24
C LEU A 398 3.36 -1.61 10.73
N TYR A 399 2.71 -2.59 10.12
CA TYR A 399 2.61 -2.73 8.67
C TYR A 399 1.27 -2.15 8.26
N PRO A 400 1.23 -0.90 7.75
CA PRO A 400 -0.02 -0.20 7.53
C PRO A 400 -0.92 -0.92 6.53
N THR A 401 -2.14 -1.15 6.97
CA THR A 401 -3.23 -1.67 6.15
C THR A 401 -4.11 -0.51 5.66
N LEU A 402 -3.50 0.68 5.51
CA LEU A 402 -4.17 1.92 5.16
C LEU A 402 -4.39 2.00 3.65
N ALA A 403 -5.47 2.66 3.27
CA ALA A 403 -5.68 3.20 1.94
C ALA A 403 -6.34 4.59 2.07
N ILE A 404 -5.96 5.52 1.22
CA ILE A 404 -6.68 6.79 1.05
C ILE A 404 -7.49 6.63 -0.22
N SER A 405 -8.83 6.62 -0.09
CA SER A 405 -9.69 6.68 -1.26
C SER A 405 -9.60 8.08 -1.86
N GLN A 406 -9.47 8.13 -3.14
CA GLN A 406 -9.27 9.34 -3.92
C GLN A 406 -10.58 10.05 -4.27
#